data_135876acd28c4d75b2f6ba28ad99a9d3
#
_entry.id   135876acd28c4d75b2f6ba28ad99a9d3
#
_cell.length_a   1.000
_cell.length_b   1.000
_cell.length_c   1.000
_cell.angle_alpha   90.00
_cell.angle_beta   90.00
_cell.angle_gamma   90.00
#
_symmetry.space_group_name_H-M   'P 1'
#
loop_
_entity.id
_entity.type
_entity.pdbx_description
1 polymer ?
#
loop_
_entity_poly.entity_id
_entity_poly.type
_entity_poly.pdbx_seq_one_letter_code
_entity_poly.pdbx_strand_id
1 'polypeptide(L)'
;MPEKTKLLIIGSGPAGYTAAVYGSRALLEPILLQGIQPGGQLTITTEVENWPGVKEIQGPDLMTNLESHAKSAGTKIINETIIKLNLKKYPFIAMSEGGNQYEAESIILATGAQ
;
A
#
# COMPACT_ATOMS: atom_id res chain seq x y z
N MET A 1 21.69 0.73 -2.58
CA MET A 1 21.20 2.11 -2.61
C MET A 1 19.74 2.15 -2.19
N PRO A 2 19.33 3.10 -1.34
CA PRO A 2 17.93 3.18 -0.96
C PRO A 2 17.07 3.60 -2.14
N GLU A 3 15.86 3.06 -2.20
CA GLU A 3 14.87 3.55 -3.14
C GLU A 3 14.26 4.82 -2.61
N LYS A 4 14.04 5.78 -3.49
CA LYS A 4 13.48 7.07 -3.12
C LYS A 4 12.08 7.23 -3.69
N THR A 5 11.19 7.81 -2.91
CA THR A 5 9.84 8.10 -3.36
C THR A 5 9.32 9.36 -2.70
N LYS A 6 8.40 10.03 -3.37
CA LYS A 6 7.68 11.15 -2.77
C LYS A 6 6.63 10.68 -1.78
N LEU A 7 6.10 9.46 -1.99
CA LEU A 7 5.07 8.89 -1.12
C LEU A 7 5.32 7.40 -0.94
N LEU A 8 5.51 6.99 0.30
CA LEU A 8 5.62 5.58 0.66
C LEU A 8 4.35 5.17 1.39
N ILE A 9 3.71 4.10 0.92
CA ILE A 9 2.49 3.58 1.52
C ILE A 9 2.81 2.23 2.12
N ILE A 10 2.54 2.08 3.42
CA ILE A 10 2.80 0.84 4.14
C ILE A 10 1.47 0.20 4.46
N GLY A 11 1.20 -0.92 3.81
CA GLY A 11 -0.05 -1.65 3.93
C GLY A 11 -0.78 -1.76 2.61
N SER A 12 -1.52 -2.85 2.42
CA SER A 12 -2.15 -3.19 1.15
C SER A 12 -3.61 -3.59 1.29
N GLY A 13 -4.28 -3.09 2.31
CA GLY A 13 -5.74 -3.18 2.37
C GLY A 13 -6.39 -2.13 1.47
N PRO A 14 -7.72 -1.98 1.54
CA PRO A 14 -8.41 -0.99 0.69
C PRO A 14 -7.88 0.43 0.87
N ALA A 15 -7.54 0.81 2.09
CA ALA A 15 -7.01 2.14 2.36
C ALA A 15 -5.68 2.37 1.66
N GLY A 16 -4.77 1.38 1.69
CA GLY A 16 -3.46 1.48 1.06
C GLY A 16 -3.59 1.61 -0.46
N TYR A 17 -4.37 0.74 -1.08
CA TYR A 17 -4.57 0.80 -2.53
C TYR A 17 -5.27 2.09 -2.96
N THR A 18 -6.25 2.56 -2.18
CA THR A 18 -6.93 3.82 -2.47
C THR A 18 -5.94 4.99 -2.44
N ALA A 19 -5.11 5.04 -1.39
CA ALA A 19 -4.08 6.07 -1.28
C ALA A 19 -3.11 6.00 -2.47
N ALA A 20 -2.77 4.78 -2.92
CA ALA A 20 -1.87 4.58 -4.05
C ALA A 20 -2.47 5.13 -5.34
N VAL A 21 -3.75 4.89 -5.60
CA VAL A 21 -4.41 5.42 -6.80
C VAL A 21 -4.35 6.93 -6.81
N TYR A 22 -4.73 7.58 -5.72
CA TYR A 22 -4.72 9.04 -5.66
C TYR A 22 -3.31 9.62 -5.68
N GLY A 23 -2.36 8.97 -5.01
CA GLY A 23 -0.96 9.39 -5.05
C GLY A 23 -0.37 9.30 -6.45
N SER A 24 -0.71 8.23 -7.18
CA SER A 24 -0.26 8.07 -8.57
C SER A 24 -0.86 9.16 -9.47
N ARG A 25 -2.14 9.46 -9.30
CA ARG A 25 -2.81 10.51 -10.07
C ARG A 25 -2.24 11.89 -9.76
N ALA A 26 -1.70 12.08 -8.57
CA ALA A 26 -1.02 13.33 -8.19
C ALA A 26 0.45 13.34 -8.62
N LEU A 27 0.91 12.34 -9.35
CA LEU A 27 2.28 12.22 -9.86
C LEU A 27 3.32 12.13 -8.75
N LEU A 28 2.96 11.53 -7.63
CA LEU A 28 3.88 11.33 -6.50
C LEU A 28 4.75 10.08 -6.64
N GLU A 29 4.52 9.30 -7.69
CA GLU A 29 5.25 8.06 -7.95
C GLU A 29 5.33 7.17 -6.72
N PRO A 30 4.17 6.78 -6.14
CA PRO A 30 4.16 6.07 -4.87
C PRO A 30 4.74 4.68 -4.97
N ILE A 31 5.37 4.27 -3.87
CA ILE A 31 5.75 2.88 -3.64
C ILE A 31 4.83 2.36 -2.55
N LEU A 32 4.16 1.24 -2.83
CA LEU A 32 3.31 0.58 -1.85
C LEU A 32 3.96 -0.72 -1.43
N LEU A 33 4.17 -0.89 -0.14
CA LEU A 33 4.75 -2.10 0.42
C LEU A 33 3.63 -2.99 0.96
N GLN A 34 3.42 -4.12 0.29
CA GLN A 34 2.52 -5.16 0.77
C GLN A 34 3.24 -5.93 1.86
N GLY A 35 2.59 -6.27 2.91
CA GLY A 35 3.20 -7.06 3.96
C GLY A 35 2.99 -8.55 3.74
N ILE A 36 2.96 -9.27 4.84
CA ILE A 36 2.79 -10.72 4.85
C ILE A 36 1.40 -11.11 4.31
N GLN A 37 0.40 -10.27 4.51
CA GLN A 37 -0.97 -10.55 4.09
C GLN A 37 -1.48 -9.44 3.17
N PRO A 38 -1.14 -9.50 1.86
CA PRO A 38 -1.63 -8.50 0.91
C PRO A 38 -3.17 -8.48 0.86
N GLY A 39 -3.73 -7.27 0.75
CA GLY A 39 -5.18 -7.09 0.71
C GLY A 39 -5.81 -6.96 2.08
N GLY A 40 -5.06 -7.21 3.16
CA GLY A 40 -5.53 -7.06 4.52
C GLY A 40 -6.65 -8.02 4.86
N GLN A 41 -7.60 -7.59 5.67
CA GLN A 41 -8.68 -8.44 6.15
C GLN A 41 -9.66 -8.88 5.06
N LEU A 42 -9.74 -8.13 3.96
CA LEU A 42 -10.67 -8.48 2.89
C LEU A 42 -10.27 -9.75 2.14
N THR A 43 -9.02 -10.19 2.25
CA THR A 43 -8.60 -11.46 1.63
C THR A 43 -9.23 -12.67 2.30
N ILE A 44 -9.67 -12.53 3.54
CA ILE A 44 -10.32 -13.62 4.29
C ILE A 44 -11.83 -13.43 4.39
N THR A 45 -12.37 -12.35 3.84
CA THR A 45 -13.80 -12.06 3.83
C THR A 45 -14.38 -12.56 2.51
N THR A 46 -15.44 -13.38 2.59
CA THR A 46 -16.03 -13.96 1.38
C THR A 46 -16.92 -12.98 0.63
N GLU A 47 -17.71 -12.17 1.34
CA GLU A 47 -18.62 -11.23 0.69
C GLU A 47 -18.43 -9.82 1.23
N VAL A 48 -18.42 -8.85 0.33
CA VAL A 48 -18.34 -7.44 0.67
C VAL A 48 -19.56 -6.75 0.05
N GLU A 49 -20.40 -6.14 0.88
CA GLU A 49 -21.63 -5.51 0.44
C GLU A 49 -21.62 -3.99 0.67
N ASN A 50 -20.61 -3.50 1.34
CA ASN A 50 -20.51 -2.08 1.70
C ASN A 50 -19.42 -1.34 0.94
N TRP A 51 -18.99 -1.88 -0.20
CA TRP A 51 -18.04 -1.17 -1.05
C TRP A 51 -18.82 -0.30 -2.05
N PRO A 52 -18.62 1.03 -2.03
CA PRO A 52 -19.35 1.90 -2.92
C PRO A 52 -19.11 1.57 -4.39
N GLY A 53 -20.17 1.58 -5.18
CA GLY A 53 -20.09 1.31 -6.61
C GLY A 53 -20.25 -0.14 -6.99
N VAL A 54 -20.23 -1.05 -6.02
CA VAL A 54 -20.44 -2.48 -6.26
C VAL A 54 -21.42 -3.00 -5.23
N LYS A 55 -22.50 -3.60 -5.69
CA LYS A 55 -23.56 -4.07 -4.80
C LYS A 55 -23.09 -5.22 -3.92
N GLU A 56 -22.33 -6.15 -4.52
CA GLU A 56 -21.80 -7.31 -3.83
C GLU A 56 -20.56 -7.80 -4.58
N ILE A 57 -19.49 -8.11 -3.86
CA ILE A 57 -18.26 -8.63 -4.46
C ILE A 57 -17.53 -9.50 -3.43
N GLN A 58 -16.82 -10.50 -3.89
CA GLN A 58 -15.96 -11.31 -3.02
C GLN A 58 -14.75 -10.47 -2.60
N GLY A 59 -14.33 -10.63 -1.33
CA GLY A 59 -13.19 -9.87 -0.81
C GLY A 59 -11.92 -10.02 -1.66
N PRO A 60 -11.49 -11.25 -2.00
CA PRO A 60 -10.31 -11.42 -2.85
C PRO A 60 -10.44 -10.77 -4.23
N ASP A 61 -11.63 -10.80 -4.83
CA ASP A 61 -11.86 -10.16 -6.12
C ASP A 61 -11.76 -8.63 -6.01
N LEU A 62 -12.28 -8.07 -4.94
CA LEU A 62 -12.17 -6.64 -4.68
C LEU A 62 -10.69 -6.24 -4.53
N MET A 63 -9.92 -7.02 -3.79
CA MET A 63 -8.49 -6.74 -3.60
C MET A 63 -7.72 -6.83 -4.91
N THR A 64 -8.03 -7.82 -5.75
CA THR A 64 -7.41 -7.94 -7.06
C THR A 64 -7.71 -6.72 -7.93
N ASN A 65 -8.95 -6.24 -7.89
CA ASN A 65 -9.35 -5.05 -8.64
C ASN A 65 -8.61 -3.81 -8.15
N LEU A 66 -8.48 -3.64 -6.83
CA LEU A 66 -7.79 -2.50 -6.25
C LEU A 66 -6.30 -2.50 -6.56
N GLU A 67 -5.66 -3.66 -6.46
CA GLU A 67 -4.25 -3.80 -6.79
C GLU A 67 -4.00 -3.48 -8.27
N SER A 68 -4.82 -4.03 -9.14
CA SER A 68 -4.73 -3.79 -10.58
C SER A 68 -4.91 -2.31 -10.90
N HIS A 69 -5.86 -1.66 -10.25
CA HIS A 69 -6.10 -0.22 -10.44
C HIS A 69 -4.90 0.61 -9.99
N ALA A 70 -4.32 0.29 -8.84
CA ALA A 70 -3.15 1.00 -8.34
C ALA A 70 -1.96 0.86 -9.28
N LYS A 71 -1.69 -0.36 -9.76
CA LYS A 71 -0.62 -0.60 -10.73
C LYS A 71 -0.85 0.18 -12.04
N SER A 72 -2.08 0.14 -12.54
CA SER A 72 -2.45 0.84 -13.76
C SER A 72 -2.27 2.35 -13.64
N ALA A 73 -2.49 2.89 -12.45
CA ALA A 73 -2.33 4.32 -12.19
C ALA A 73 -0.85 4.74 -12.06
N GLY A 74 0.06 3.79 -11.85
CA GLY A 74 1.49 4.08 -11.77
C GLY A 74 2.15 3.74 -10.44
N THR A 75 1.46 3.04 -9.55
CA THR A 75 2.04 2.64 -8.27
C THR A 75 3.03 1.49 -8.45
N LYS A 76 4.19 1.60 -7.81
CA LYS A 76 5.13 0.49 -7.71
C LYS A 76 4.78 -0.32 -6.47
N ILE A 77 4.44 -1.58 -6.65
CA ILE A 77 4.03 -2.46 -5.55
C ILE A 77 5.14 -3.46 -5.28
N ILE A 78 5.59 -3.49 -4.03
CA ILE A 78 6.70 -4.34 -3.60
C ILE A 78 6.24 -5.21 -2.43
N ASN A 79 6.61 -6.48 -2.47
CA ASN A 79 6.28 -7.46 -1.44
C ASN A 79 7.35 -7.45 -0.36
N GLU A 80 7.21 -6.54 0.59
CA GLU A 80 8.13 -6.43 1.70
C GLU A 80 7.43 -5.98 2.97
N THR A 81 7.94 -6.43 4.12
CA THR A 81 7.46 -6.03 5.43
C THR A 81 8.42 -5.02 6.03
N ILE A 82 7.90 -3.88 6.46
CA ILE A 82 8.71 -2.86 7.13
C ILE A 82 8.83 -3.22 8.61
N ILE A 83 10.07 -3.20 9.10
CA ILE A 83 10.36 -3.51 10.50
C ILE A 83 10.87 -2.31 11.29
N LYS A 84 11.24 -1.22 10.62
CA LYS A 84 11.76 -0.05 11.30
C LYS A 84 11.49 1.21 10.51
N LEU A 85 11.06 2.27 11.20
CA LEU A 85 10.88 3.60 10.63
C LEU A 85 11.71 4.60 11.40
N ASN A 86 12.40 5.48 10.68
CA ASN A 86 13.06 6.63 11.27
C ASN A 86 12.33 7.89 10.80
N LEU A 87 11.50 8.44 11.68
CA LEU A 87 10.70 9.63 11.40
C LEU A 87 11.30 10.91 11.97
N LYS A 88 12.43 10.80 12.65
CA LYS A 88 13.11 11.95 13.25
C LYS A 88 13.98 12.70 12.26
N LYS A 89 14.29 12.06 11.14
CA LYS A 89 15.14 12.62 10.11
C LYS A 89 14.32 12.77 8.84
N TYR A 90 14.58 13.81 8.07
CA TYR A 90 13.94 14.01 6.77
C TYR A 90 15.02 13.95 5.68
N PRO A 91 14.83 13.20 4.57
CA PRO A 91 13.65 12.36 4.29
C PRO A 91 13.53 11.19 5.27
N PHE A 92 12.30 10.71 5.43
CA PHE A 92 12.02 9.59 6.33
C PHE A 92 12.63 8.30 5.77
N ILE A 93 13.07 7.43 6.67
CA ILE A 93 13.69 6.17 6.28
C ILE A 93 12.83 5.01 6.77
N ALA A 94 12.55 4.07 5.87
CA ALA A 94 11.90 2.81 6.20
C ALA A 94 12.84 1.66 5.86
N MET A 95 12.93 0.68 6.76
CA MET A 95 13.77 -0.50 6.54
C MET A 95 12.91 -1.74 6.53
N SER A 96 13.13 -2.58 5.52
CA SER A 96 12.39 -3.82 5.39
C SER A 96 13.09 -4.97 6.10
N GLU A 97 12.33 -6.04 6.33
CA GLU A 97 12.87 -7.29 6.90
C GLU A 97 13.99 -7.85 6.04
N GLY A 98 13.92 -7.67 4.73
CA GLY A 98 14.97 -8.13 3.81
C GLY A 98 16.19 -7.22 3.73
N GLY A 99 16.24 -6.15 4.51
CA GLY A 99 17.40 -5.25 4.54
C GLY A 99 17.36 -4.11 3.54
N ASN A 100 16.28 -3.96 2.80
CA ASN A 100 16.13 -2.85 1.86
C ASN A 100 15.71 -1.58 2.57
N GLN A 101 16.18 -0.45 2.06
CA GLN A 101 15.84 0.86 2.61
C GLN A 101 15.04 1.68 1.60
N TYR A 102 14.09 2.43 2.13
CA TYR A 102 13.26 3.35 1.35
C TYR A 102 13.35 4.73 1.97
N GLU A 103 13.67 5.72 1.14
CA GLU A 103 13.65 7.13 1.55
C GLU A 103 12.39 7.77 1.02
N ALA A 104 11.60 8.35 1.90
CA ALA A 104 10.31 8.90 1.55
C ALA A 104 10.15 10.34 2.02
N GLU A 105 9.58 11.18 1.15
CA GLU A 105 9.22 12.54 1.52
C GLU A 105 7.95 12.57 2.36
N SER A 106 7.09 11.56 2.20
CA SER A 106 5.89 11.40 3.00
C SER A 106 5.55 9.92 3.12
N ILE A 107 4.88 9.55 4.21
CA ILE A 107 4.52 8.17 4.50
C ILE A 107 3.05 8.11 4.90
N ILE A 108 2.32 7.15 4.34
CA ILE A 108 0.98 6.81 4.77
C ILE A 108 1.02 5.44 5.41
N LEU A 109 0.57 5.36 6.65
CA LEU A 109 0.44 4.08 7.35
C LEU A 109 -0.98 3.56 7.15
N ALA A 110 -1.10 2.43 6.46
CA ALA A 110 -2.38 1.81 6.16
C ALA A 110 -2.30 0.32 6.51
N THR A 111 -1.77 0.04 7.68
CA THR A 111 -1.46 -1.33 8.10
C THR A 111 -2.68 -2.15 8.50
N GLY A 112 -3.81 -1.48 8.73
CA GLY A 112 -5.04 -2.16 9.05
C GLY A 112 -5.10 -2.65 10.49
N ALA A 113 -6.17 -3.38 10.79
CA ALA A 113 -6.36 -4.01 12.10
C ALA A 113 -5.72 -5.38 12.12
N GLN A 114 -5.31 -5.81 13.30
CA GLN A 114 -4.76 -7.15 13.51
C GLN A 114 -5.68 -7.97 14.39
#